data_496da4b038e1e7fb795516a67b6c3f02
#
_entry.id   496da4b038e1e7fb795516a67b6c3f02
#
_cell.length_a   1.000
_cell.length_b   1.000
_cell.length_c   1.000
_cell.angle_alpha   90.00
_cell.angle_beta   90.00
_cell.angle_gamma   90.00
#
_symmetry.space_group_name_H-M   'P 1'
#
loop_
_entity.id
_entity.type
_entity.pdbx_description
1 polymer ?
#
loop_
_entity_poly.entity_id
_entity_poly.type
_entity_poly.pdbx_seq_one_letter_code
_entity_poly.pdbx_strand_id
1 'polypeptide(L)'
;MENDNKQNGMIDESFRALNERHNRIYQFVLMYNNYIFSTHDYGMGIPLTMIEAHTLTYIEDNPGCTATDLIYYWNRTKGSISQIVSHLEKSGLVEKRKKEGNKKTLYLYVTKLGAQLSKAHKLYDTIDIAKTMEHLKKECTAEEIESFYKVLDIYNQVIRKDFEINAGHRSEKDAK
;
A
#
# COMPACT_ATOMS: atom_id res chain seq x y z
N MET A 1 -15.99 27.61 -36.87
CA MET A 1 -17.14 26.89 -36.23
C MET A 1 -17.23 25.42 -36.61
N GLU A 2 -17.17 25.03 -37.91
CA GLU A 2 -17.30 23.61 -38.31
C GLU A 2 -16.06 22.78 -37.96
N ASN A 3 -14.85 23.35 -38.04
CA ASN A 3 -13.59 22.72 -37.65
C ASN A 3 -13.48 22.53 -36.11
N ASP A 4 -13.97 23.50 -35.33
CA ASP A 4 -13.93 23.41 -33.84
C ASP A 4 -14.89 22.32 -33.32
N ASN A 5 -16.06 22.18 -33.95
CA ASN A 5 -17.02 21.12 -33.59
C ASN A 5 -16.49 19.73 -33.95
N LYS A 6 -15.75 19.61 -35.05
CA LYS A 6 -15.15 18.32 -35.46
C LYS A 6 -13.99 17.93 -34.56
N GLN A 7 -13.18 18.91 -34.17
CA GLN A 7 -12.05 18.69 -33.22
C GLN A 7 -12.55 18.35 -31.81
N ASN A 8 -13.59 19.02 -31.32
CA ASN A 8 -14.21 18.69 -30.03
C ASN A 8 -14.84 17.29 -30.04
N GLY A 9 -15.52 16.89 -31.14
CA GLY A 9 -16.05 15.53 -31.26
C GLY A 9 -14.98 14.44 -31.24
N MET A 10 -13.82 14.68 -31.88
CA MET A 10 -12.67 13.74 -31.81
C MET A 10 -12.04 13.65 -30.43
N ILE A 11 -11.96 14.77 -29.69
CA ILE A 11 -11.45 14.80 -28.31
C ILE A 11 -12.37 14.00 -27.41
N ASP A 12 -13.68 14.21 -27.51
CA ASP A 12 -14.68 13.49 -26.71
C ASP A 12 -14.68 11.99 -26.99
N GLU A 13 -14.55 11.58 -28.24
CA GLU A 13 -14.50 10.16 -28.62
C GLU A 13 -13.21 9.49 -28.10
N SER A 14 -12.07 10.14 -28.31
CA SER A 14 -10.77 9.67 -27.78
C SER A 14 -10.77 9.60 -26.26
N PHE A 15 -11.33 10.62 -25.59
CA PHE A 15 -11.47 10.64 -24.14
C PHE A 15 -12.32 9.48 -23.62
N ARG A 16 -13.49 9.23 -24.24
CA ARG A 16 -14.37 8.11 -23.83
C ARG A 16 -13.66 6.77 -23.95
N ALA A 17 -12.98 6.52 -25.07
CA ALA A 17 -12.27 5.26 -25.32
C ALA A 17 -11.13 5.00 -24.31
N LEU A 18 -10.37 6.05 -23.95
CA LEU A 18 -9.29 5.96 -22.98
C LEU A 18 -9.81 5.88 -21.52
N ASN A 19 -10.83 6.71 -21.23
CA ASN A 19 -11.34 6.84 -19.86
C ASN A 19 -12.11 5.60 -19.38
N GLU A 20 -12.77 4.86 -20.27
CA GLU A 20 -13.48 3.62 -19.89
C GLU A 20 -12.56 2.59 -19.24
N ARG A 21 -11.34 2.42 -19.77
CA ARG A 21 -10.34 1.53 -19.20
C ARG A 21 -9.78 2.05 -17.88
N HIS A 22 -9.49 3.35 -17.80
CA HIS A 22 -8.97 3.98 -16.59
C HIS A 22 -9.99 4.03 -15.45
N ASN A 23 -11.28 4.16 -15.77
CA ASN A 23 -12.34 4.09 -14.76
C ASN A 23 -12.37 2.75 -14.02
N ARG A 24 -12.05 1.63 -14.69
CA ARG A 24 -11.93 0.32 -14.02
C ARG A 24 -10.81 0.32 -12.99
N ILE A 25 -9.67 0.95 -13.31
CA ILE A 25 -8.54 1.11 -12.38
C ILE A 25 -8.97 1.97 -11.19
N TYR A 26 -9.62 3.12 -11.44
CA TYR A 26 -10.09 3.99 -10.36
C TYR A 26 -11.10 3.30 -9.44
N GLN A 27 -12.07 2.58 -9.99
CA GLN A 27 -13.03 1.80 -9.21
C GLN A 27 -12.35 0.71 -8.39
N PHE A 28 -11.43 -0.04 -9.00
CA PHE A 28 -10.63 -1.04 -8.29
C PHE A 28 -9.84 -0.44 -7.13
N VAL A 29 -9.12 0.66 -7.37
CA VAL A 29 -8.32 1.35 -6.34
C VAL A 29 -9.20 1.84 -5.20
N LEU A 30 -10.38 2.43 -5.48
CA LEU A 30 -11.30 2.91 -4.45
C LEU A 30 -11.88 1.75 -3.60
N MET A 31 -12.29 0.65 -4.24
CA MET A 31 -12.78 -0.54 -3.52
C MET A 31 -11.66 -1.17 -2.69
N TYR A 32 -10.48 -1.33 -3.26
CA TYR A 32 -9.34 -1.93 -2.59
C TYR A 32 -8.83 -1.05 -1.43
N ASN A 33 -8.88 0.27 -1.59
CA ASN A 33 -8.58 1.21 -0.51
C ASN A 33 -9.52 1.01 0.69
N ASN A 34 -10.83 0.85 0.47
CA ASN A 34 -11.78 0.57 1.53
C ASN A 34 -11.46 -0.76 2.25
N TYR A 35 -11.06 -1.78 1.50
CA TYR A 35 -10.61 -3.07 2.06
C TYR A 35 -9.35 -2.92 2.91
N ILE A 36 -8.34 -2.20 2.43
CA ILE A 36 -7.06 -1.97 3.14
C ILE A 36 -7.28 -1.27 4.50
N PHE A 37 -8.26 -0.36 4.59
CA PHE A 37 -8.54 0.41 5.81
C PHE A 37 -9.68 -0.18 6.65
N SER A 38 -10.32 -1.26 6.23
CA SER A 38 -11.24 -2.00 7.08
C SER A 38 -10.46 -2.76 8.17
N THR A 39 -11.06 -2.84 9.37
CA THR A 39 -10.44 -3.57 10.48
C THR A 39 -10.86 -5.03 10.47
N HIS A 40 -9.90 -5.92 10.71
CA HIS A 40 -10.10 -7.36 10.82
C HIS A 40 -9.57 -7.86 12.16
N ASP A 41 -10.29 -8.79 12.75
CA ASP A 41 -9.79 -9.58 13.89
C ASP A 41 -9.21 -10.89 13.36
N TYR A 42 -7.93 -11.09 13.62
CA TYR A 42 -7.21 -12.30 13.24
C TYR A 42 -7.31 -13.41 14.31
N GLY A 43 -8.40 -13.41 15.09
CA GLY A 43 -8.68 -14.42 16.12
C GLY A 43 -8.02 -14.15 17.46
N MET A 44 -7.56 -12.91 17.70
CA MET A 44 -6.86 -12.53 18.95
C MET A 44 -7.55 -11.39 19.72
N GLY A 45 -8.73 -10.95 19.27
CA GLY A 45 -9.48 -9.84 19.90
C GLY A 45 -8.81 -8.47 19.77
N ILE A 46 -7.84 -8.32 18.86
CA ILE A 46 -7.14 -7.08 18.59
C ILE A 46 -7.37 -6.73 17.12
N PRO A 47 -8.38 -5.90 16.82
CA PRO A 47 -8.69 -5.53 15.44
C PRO A 47 -7.60 -4.60 14.88
N LEU A 48 -7.07 -4.95 13.71
CA LEU A 48 -6.10 -4.17 12.96
C LEU A 48 -6.63 -3.93 11.54
N THR A 49 -6.28 -2.80 10.97
CA THR A 49 -6.40 -2.61 9.52
C THR A 49 -5.36 -3.47 8.80
N MET A 50 -5.60 -3.79 7.53
CA MET A 50 -4.65 -4.56 6.74
C MET A 50 -3.26 -3.92 6.75
N ILE A 51 -3.16 -2.60 6.58
CA ILE A 51 -1.88 -1.91 6.56
C ILE A 51 -1.15 -1.99 7.92
N GLU A 52 -1.87 -2.00 9.04
CA GLU A 52 -1.28 -2.20 10.37
C GLU A 52 -0.77 -3.62 10.55
N ALA A 53 -1.55 -4.62 10.15
CA ALA A 53 -1.15 -6.02 10.21
C ALA A 53 0.08 -6.32 9.33
N HIS A 54 0.09 -5.83 8.09
CA HIS A 54 1.27 -5.93 7.22
C HIS A 54 2.49 -5.16 7.74
N THR A 55 2.28 -4.00 8.40
CA THR A 55 3.37 -3.26 9.04
C THR A 55 3.95 -4.05 10.21
N LEU A 56 3.11 -4.70 11.01
CA LEU A 56 3.54 -5.60 12.08
C LEU A 56 4.39 -6.76 11.54
N THR A 57 3.92 -7.39 10.45
CA THR A 57 4.65 -8.47 9.76
C THR A 57 5.99 -7.98 9.21
N TYR A 58 6.03 -6.79 8.60
CA TYR A 58 7.27 -6.20 8.12
C TYR A 58 8.28 -5.98 9.25
N ILE A 59 7.83 -5.50 10.43
CA ILE A 59 8.71 -5.30 11.59
C ILE A 59 9.21 -6.64 12.13
N GLU A 60 8.39 -7.70 12.10
CA GLU A 60 8.80 -9.06 12.49
C GLU A 60 9.91 -9.58 11.57
N ASP A 61 9.72 -9.44 10.25
CA ASP A 61 10.65 -9.93 9.24
C ASP A 61 11.93 -9.07 9.15
N ASN A 62 11.88 -7.80 9.65
CA ASN A 62 12.98 -6.84 9.66
C ASN A 62 13.22 -6.27 11.08
N PRO A 63 13.66 -7.08 12.04
CA PRO A 63 13.80 -6.62 13.41
C PRO A 63 14.84 -5.52 13.55
N GLY A 64 14.44 -4.41 14.18
CA GLY A 64 15.26 -3.22 14.30
C GLY A 64 15.16 -2.26 13.10
N CYS A 65 14.17 -2.41 12.25
CA CYS A 65 13.82 -1.39 11.27
C CYS A 65 13.38 -0.10 11.96
N THR A 66 13.37 1.00 11.23
CA THR A 66 13.00 2.34 11.71
C THR A 66 11.68 2.79 11.08
N ALA A 67 11.09 3.86 11.63
CA ALA A 67 9.94 4.51 10.97
C ALA A 67 10.31 5.05 9.58
N THR A 68 11.56 5.40 9.34
CA THR A 68 12.03 5.83 8.01
C THR A 68 11.96 4.68 7.01
N ASP A 69 12.35 3.47 7.40
CA ASP A 69 12.26 2.30 6.53
C ASP A 69 10.80 2.01 6.14
N LEU A 70 9.87 2.16 7.09
CA LEU A 70 8.43 2.00 6.84
C LEU A 70 7.87 3.09 5.92
N ILE A 71 8.35 4.35 6.01
CA ILE A 71 7.97 5.44 5.10
C ILE A 71 8.32 5.08 3.66
N TYR A 72 9.54 4.56 3.42
CA TYR A 72 9.97 4.14 2.10
C TYR A 72 9.22 2.89 1.62
N TYR A 73 9.08 1.90 2.48
CA TYR A 73 8.39 0.65 2.13
C TYR A 73 6.94 0.89 1.69
N TRP A 74 6.19 1.65 2.47
CA TRP A 74 4.78 1.94 2.21
C TRP A 74 4.53 3.13 1.30
N ASN A 75 5.56 3.90 0.94
CA ASN A 75 5.42 5.19 0.24
C ASN A 75 4.38 6.10 0.92
N ARG A 76 4.46 6.24 2.24
CA ARG A 76 3.52 6.99 3.08
C ARG A 76 4.20 8.16 3.78
N THR A 77 3.39 9.13 4.21
CA THR A 77 3.90 10.28 4.99
C THR A 77 4.38 9.85 6.38
N LYS A 78 5.31 10.62 6.94
CA LYS A 78 5.80 10.45 8.32
C LYS A 78 4.66 10.42 9.34
N GLY A 79 3.64 11.28 9.16
CA GLY A 79 2.46 11.33 10.04
C GLY A 79 1.67 10.03 10.02
N SER A 80 1.39 9.49 8.84
CA SER A 80 0.66 8.23 8.68
C SER A 80 1.42 7.06 9.32
N ILE A 81 2.71 6.91 9.04
CA ILE A 81 3.54 5.85 9.66
C ILE A 81 3.63 6.02 11.18
N SER A 82 3.75 7.25 11.68
CA SER A 82 3.74 7.51 13.12
C SER A 82 2.44 7.06 13.79
N GLN A 83 1.29 7.26 13.15
CA GLN A 83 0.00 6.80 13.67
C GLN A 83 -0.07 5.26 13.71
N ILE A 84 0.31 4.58 12.63
CA ILE A 84 0.34 3.12 12.55
C ILE A 84 1.24 2.55 13.67
N VAL A 85 2.49 3.01 13.75
CA VAL A 85 3.44 2.53 14.77
C VAL A 85 2.97 2.82 16.19
N SER A 86 2.34 4.00 16.42
CA SER A 86 1.79 4.34 17.73
C SER A 86 0.60 3.46 18.12
N HIS A 87 -0.24 3.08 17.16
CA HIS A 87 -1.35 2.16 17.41
C HIS A 87 -0.84 0.76 17.74
N LEU A 88 0.11 0.24 16.96
CA LEU A 88 0.75 -1.07 17.23
C LEU A 88 1.45 -1.10 18.60
N GLU A 89 2.12 -0.01 18.98
CA GLU A 89 2.78 0.11 20.29
C GLU A 89 1.76 0.15 21.43
N LYS A 90 0.70 0.96 21.32
CA LYS A 90 -0.38 1.04 22.31
C LYS A 90 -1.12 -0.30 22.49
N SER A 91 -1.26 -1.06 21.42
CA SER A 91 -1.83 -2.42 21.43
C SER A 91 -0.86 -3.48 21.98
N GLY A 92 0.36 -3.09 22.38
CA GLY A 92 1.36 -3.99 22.94
C GLY A 92 1.99 -4.95 21.92
N LEU A 93 1.86 -4.68 20.62
CA LEU A 93 2.33 -5.55 19.54
C LEU A 93 3.77 -5.23 19.11
N VAL A 94 4.17 -3.97 19.27
CA VAL A 94 5.48 -3.43 18.87
C VAL A 94 6.09 -2.67 20.05
N GLU A 95 7.39 -2.75 20.18
CA GLU A 95 8.16 -1.93 21.11
C GLU A 95 9.26 -1.15 20.38
N LYS A 96 9.58 0.02 20.94
CA LYS A 96 10.63 0.92 20.47
C LYS A 96 11.85 0.79 21.35
N ARG A 97 13.01 0.51 20.78
CA ARG A 97 14.28 0.43 21.50
C ARG A 97 15.28 1.43 20.97
N LYS A 98 16.14 1.95 21.84
CA LYS A 98 17.32 2.73 21.46
C LYS A 98 18.53 1.79 21.41
N LYS A 99 19.46 2.04 20.48
CA LYS A 99 20.76 1.37 20.47
C LYS A 99 21.78 2.18 21.26
N GLU A 100 22.72 1.49 21.89
CA GLU A 100 23.86 2.11 22.54
C GLU A 100 24.64 2.96 21.52
N GLY A 101 25.01 4.17 21.88
CA GLY A 101 25.65 5.15 20.97
C GLY A 101 24.73 5.93 20.04
N ASN A 102 23.46 5.50 19.85
CA ASN A 102 22.49 6.23 19.03
C ASN A 102 21.17 6.49 19.78
N LYS A 103 21.15 7.60 20.54
CA LYS A 103 19.97 8.01 21.33
C LYS A 103 18.85 8.67 20.49
N LYS A 104 19.14 9.07 19.24
CA LYS A 104 18.19 9.80 18.40
C LYS A 104 17.25 8.87 17.61
N THR A 105 17.73 7.71 17.20
CA THR A 105 16.97 6.76 16.38
C THR A 105 16.24 5.74 17.26
N LEU A 106 14.95 5.54 16.99
CA LEU A 106 14.13 4.48 17.59
C LEU A 106 14.05 3.32 16.61
N TYR A 107 14.38 2.14 17.11
CA TYR A 107 14.35 0.89 16.39
C TYR A 107 13.13 0.08 16.82
N LEU A 108 12.42 -0.51 15.86
CA LEU A 108 11.16 -1.21 16.06
C LEU A 108 11.40 -2.72 16.18
N TYR A 109 10.72 -3.34 17.12
CA TYR A 109 10.73 -4.78 17.35
C TYR A 109 9.32 -5.26 17.68
N VAL A 110 8.96 -6.45 17.23
CA VAL A 110 7.71 -7.07 17.68
C VAL A 110 7.85 -7.61 19.10
N THR A 111 6.78 -7.52 19.87
CA THR A 111 6.66 -8.22 21.15
C THR A 111 6.30 -9.69 20.93
N LYS A 112 6.26 -10.50 22.00
CA LYS A 112 5.77 -11.89 21.92
C LYS A 112 4.32 -11.93 21.41
N LEU A 113 3.46 -11.01 21.87
CA LEU A 113 2.08 -10.88 21.40
C LEU A 113 2.03 -10.47 19.94
N GLY A 114 2.87 -9.50 19.54
CA GLY A 114 2.98 -9.05 18.14
C GLY A 114 3.39 -10.19 17.20
N ALA A 115 4.36 -11.01 17.58
CA ALA A 115 4.76 -12.17 16.78
C ALA A 115 3.64 -13.23 16.65
N GLN A 116 2.85 -13.45 17.69
CA GLN A 116 1.69 -14.34 17.62
C GLN A 116 0.62 -13.80 16.67
N LEU A 117 0.32 -12.49 16.74
CA LEU A 117 -0.67 -11.86 15.86
C LEU A 117 -0.17 -11.82 14.42
N SER A 118 1.10 -11.52 14.17
CA SER A 118 1.68 -11.56 12.83
C SER A 118 1.58 -12.96 12.20
N LYS A 119 1.81 -14.02 12.99
CA LYS A 119 1.62 -15.39 12.52
C LYS A 119 0.15 -15.70 12.17
N ALA A 120 -0.80 -15.25 13.00
CA ALA A 120 -2.23 -15.42 12.72
C ALA A 120 -2.65 -14.66 11.45
N HIS A 121 -2.15 -13.44 11.26
CA HIS A 121 -2.36 -12.66 10.04
C HIS A 121 -1.77 -13.37 8.80
N LYS A 122 -0.52 -13.85 8.87
CA LYS A 122 0.10 -14.59 7.76
C LYS A 122 -0.73 -15.82 7.35
N LEU A 123 -1.32 -16.52 8.31
CA LEU A 123 -2.22 -17.65 8.03
C LEU A 123 -3.52 -17.18 7.36
N TYR A 124 -4.13 -16.13 7.88
CA TYR A 124 -5.34 -15.52 7.31
C TYR A 124 -5.11 -15.12 5.85
N ASP A 125 -4.06 -14.36 5.57
CA ASP A 125 -3.71 -13.92 4.22
C ASP A 125 -3.44 -15.08 3.28
N THR A 126 -2.73 -16.12 3.74
CA THR A 126 -2.46 -17.30 2.93
C THR A 126 -3.76 -17.95 2.46
N ILE A 127 -4.75 -18.05 3.34
CA ILE A 127 -6.06 -18.63 3.01
C ILE A 127 -6.86 -17.70 2.08
N ASP A 128 -6.86 -16.40 2.35
CA ASP A 128 -7.64 -15.42 1.57
C ASP A 128 -7.07 -15.24 0.16
N ILE A 129 -5.76 -15.14 0.04
CA ILE A 129 -5.07 -15.10 -1.25
C ILE A 129 -5.31 -16.39 -2.05
N ALA A 130 -5.24 -17.55 -1.40
CA ALA A 130 -5.50 -18.82 -2.07
C ALA A 130 -6.93 -18.88 -2.66
N LYS A 131 -7.95 -18.43 -1.90
CA LYS A 131 -9.33 -18.33 -2.38
C LYS A 131 -9.45 -17.37 -3.57
N THR A 132 -8.84 -16.21 -3.49
CA THR A 132 -8.83 -15.24 -4.58
C THR A 132 -8.19 -15.84 -5.84
N MET A 133 -7.06 -16.53 -5.70
CA MET A 133 -6.39 -17.20 -6.82
C MET A 133 -7.21 -18.34 -7.40
N GLU A 134 -7.96 -19.10 -6.60
CA GLU A 134 -8.90 -20.10 -7.10
C GLU A 134 -10.03 -19.48 -7.95
N HIS A 135 -10.56 -18.33 -7.55
CA HIS A 135 -11.55 -17.60 -8.34
C HIS A 135 -10.96 -17.09 -9.65
N LEU A 136 -9.80 -16.48 -9.61
CA LEU A 136 -9.12 -15.97 -10.80
C LEU A 136 -8.83 -17.08 -11.81
N LYS A 137 -8.36 -18.25 -11.36
CA LYS A 137 -8.03 -19.40 -12.23
C LYS A 137 -9.25 -20.02 -12.92
N LYS A 138 -10.48 -19.73 -12.49
CA LYS A 138 -11.70 -20.18 -13.19
C LYS A 138 -12.00 -19.33 -14.42
N GLU A 139 -11.60 -18.06 -14.40
CA GLU A 139 -11.96 -17.06 -15.41
C GLU A 139 -10.74 -16.60 -16.25
N CYS A 140 -9.52 -16.82 -15.73
CA CYS A 140 -8.27 -16.37 -16.33
C CYS A 140 -7.24 -17.50 -16.43
N THR A 141 -6.43 -17.44 -17.47
CA THR A 141 -5.26 -18.32 -17.62
C THR A 141 -4.14 -17.88 -16.66
N ALA A 142 -3.19 -18.76 -16.40
CA ALA A 142 -2.01 -18.41 -15.59
C ALA A 142 -1.19 -17.28 -16.23
N GLU A 143 -1.08 -17.26 -17.57
CA GLU A 143 -0.36 -16.21 -18.30
C GLU A 143 -1.03 -14.83 -18.19
N GLU A 144 -2.37 -14.77 -18.17
CA GLU A 144 -3.11 -13.53 -17.96
C GLU A 144 -2.92 -12.99 -16.55
N ILE A 145 -2.94 -13.87 -15.54
CA ILE A 145 -2.68 -13.50 -14.15
C ILE A 145 -1.26 -12.94 -13.98
N GLU A 146 -0.24 -13.62 -14.51
CA GLU A 146 1.14 -13.12 -14.47
C GLU A 146 1.30 -11.81 -15.25
N SER A 147 0.62 -11.68 -16.39
CA SER A 147 0.62 -10.45 -17.19
C SER A 147 0.01 -9.28 -16.42
N PHE A 148 -1.04 -9.51 -15.63
CA PHE A 148 -1.62 -8.48 -14.76
C PHE A 148 -0.60 -7.96 -13.74
N TYR A 149 0.11 -8.84 -13.02
CA TYR A 149 1.12 -8.42 -12.04
C TYR A 149 2.29 -7.68 -12.70
N LYS A 150 2.75 -8.15 -13.85
CA LYS A 150 3.78 -7.45 -14.64
C LYS A 150 3.34 -6.03 -15.03
N VAL A 151 2.11 -5.88 -15.51
CA VAL A 151 1.56 -4.55 -15.88
C VAL A 151 1.42 -3.67 -14.65
N LEU A 152 0.98 -4.21 -13.52
CA LEU A 152 0.86 -3.48 -12.26
C LEU A 152 2.21 -2.95 -11.76
N ASP A 153 3.29 -3.73 -11.89
CA ASP A 153 4.65 -3.30 -11.55
C ASP A 153 5.10 -2.13 -12.42
N ILE A 154 4.81 -2.18 -13.73
CA ILE A 154 5.12 -1.07 -14.66
C ILE A 154 4.32 0.19 -14.29
N TYR A 155 3.02 0.06 -13.99
CA TYR A 155 2.20 1.17 -13.52
C TYR A 155 2.76 1.81 -12.24
N ASN A 156 3.16 0.99 -11.27
CA ASN A 156 3.76 1.46 -10.03
C ASN A 156 5.05 2.26 -10.30
N GLN A 157 5.88 1.83 -11.23
CA GLN A 157 7.11 2.56 -11.62
C GLN A 157 6.79 3.91 -12.28
N VAL A 158 5.79 3.96 -13.17
CA VAL A 158 5.37 5.21 -13.84
C VAL A 158 4.83 6.20 -12.80
N ILE A 159 3.92 5.75 -11.93
CA ILE A 159 3.34 6.61 -10.89
C ILE A 159 4.42 7.13 -9.93
N ARG A 160 5.39 6.32 -9.53
CA ARG A 160 6.51 6.77 -8.67
C ARG A 160 7.32 7.89 -9.32
N LYS A 161 7.67 7.73 -10.60
CA LYS A 161 8.40 8.78 -11.35
C LYS A 161 7.63 10.09 -11.40
N ASP A 162 6.33 10.05 -11.64
CA ASP A 162 5.48 11.24 -11.69
C ASP A 162 5.41 11.94 -10.32
N PHE A 163 5.36 11.17 -9.23
CA PHE A 163 5.40 11.73 -7.88
C PHE A 163 6.76 12.36 -7.54
N GLU A 164 7.88 11.74 -7.92
CA GLU A 164 9.23 12.27 -7.70
C GLU A 164 9.46 13.57 -8.46
N ILE A 165 9.02 13.66 -9.72
CA ILE A 165 9.10 14.86 -10.55
C ILE A 165 8.29 16.00 -9.91
N ASN A 166 7.06 15.71 -9.47
CA ASN A 166 6.19 16.70 -8.84
C ASN A 166 6.70 17.17 -7.47
N ALA A 167 7.35 16.28 -6.70
CA ALA A 167 7.99 16.65 -5.43
C ALA A 167 9.21 17.56 -5.64
N GLY A 168 10.03 17.31 -6.65
CA GLY A 168 11.16 18.17 -7.05
C GLY A 168 10.70 19.59 -7.43
N HIS A 169 9.63 19.71 -8.22
CA HIS A 169 9.07 21.01 -8.60
C HIS A 169 8.44 21.81 -7.46
N ARG A 170 7.95 21.15 -6.40
CA ARG A 170 7.45 21.83 -5.20
C ARG A 170 8.58 22.41 -4.36
N SER A 171 9.67 21.67 -4.18
CA SER A 171 10.83 22.16 -3.41
C SER A 171 11.52 23.36 -4.06
N GLU A 172 11.49 23.49 -5.39
CA GLU A 172 12.04 24.65 -6.10
C GLU A 172 11.13 25.90 -6.03
N LYS A 173 9.81 25.73 -5.86
CA LYS A 173 8.86 26.84 -5.70
C LYS A 173 8.82 27.39 -4.29
N ASP A 174 9.04 26.54 -3.29
CA ASP A 174 9.06 26.96 -1.87
C ASP A 174 10.41 27.57 -1.44
N ALA A 175 11.42 27.51 -2.32
CA ALA A 175 12.76 28.09 -2.10
C ALA A 175 12.95 29.49 -2.74
N LYS A 176 11.91 30.06 -3.34
CA LYS A 176 11.88 31.43 -3.90
C LYS A 176 10.87 32.29 -3.16
#